data_4ec9f25aca605d24a586b150042af7d4
#
_entry.id   4ec9f25aca605d24a586b150042af7d4
#
_cell.length_a   1.000
_cell.length_b   1.000
_cell.length_c   1.000
_cell.angle_alpha   90.00
_cell.angle_beta   90.00
_cell.angle_gamma   90.00
#
_symmetry.space_group_name_H-M   'P 1'
#
loop_
_entity.id
_entity.type
_entity.pdbx_description
1 polymer ?
#
loop_
_entity_poly.entity_id
_entity_poly.type
_entity_poly.pdbx_seq_one_letter_code
_entity_poly.pdbx_strand_id
1 'polypeptide(L)'
;MTANPNSAQNSSIKERKIPKRYLVTSAWPYANGQKHIGHLAGAYLPADIYVRYLRAQKRDVVFVCGSDEHGTAIPIQAKKEGTSPQAIIDKYHVLMKENFDDLFISFDVYDRTSNPVHHDTAQEFFTYLNDRNELEVKETEQYFDEQAQTFLADRYIKGTCPNCGSNRAFGDQCETCGTALSPDELINPVSTLSGAAPIKRATTHWYLPLNKHEDWLRTYILKDHAHDWKANVLGQCKSWIDGGLQPRAVTRDLDWGVKVPAQKRSEVKATGEEQALAGQGTKVLYVWFDAPIGYISATKQWALNNGKDWKPYWLDSDTKLVHFVGKDNIVFHCIIFPVMLKLHGYNVPDNVPANEFMNLEGDKMSTSRNWKLDMQDYITDFIRPENGGPQMADALRYYLTTILPENKDSEFTWKGYQDAVNSELVAIFANYFNRTLVLMHKLCDGKVPRFHNEIADDRDRELMEEIKQLKPRIEGFLE
;
A
#
# COMPACT_ATOMS: atom_id res chain seq x y z
N MET A 1 37.12 -11.13 -38.91
CA MET A 1 35.93 -12.05 -38.96
C MET A 1 35.75 -12.63 -37.57
N THR A 2 34.94 -12.02 -36.75
CA THR A 2 34.50 -12.58 -35.46
C THR A 2 33.00 -12.31 -35.39
N ALA A 3 32.21 -13.38 -35.39
CA ALA A 3 30.76 -13.38 -35.42
C ALA A 3 30.20 -12.78 -34.15
N ASN A 4 29.19 -11.93 -34.32
CA ASN A 4 28.40 -11.29 -33.28
C ASN A 4 27.33 -12.31 -32.77
N PRO A 5 27.28 -12.68 -31.45
CA PRO A 5 26.35 -13.67 -30.96
C PRO A 5 25.05 -13.02 -30.41
N ASN A 6 24.38 -12.16 -31.17
CA ASN A 6 23.11 -11.55 -30.77
C ASN A 6 22.02 -11.73 -31.85
N SER A 7 21.80 -12.98 -32.26
CA SER A 7 20.66 -13.33 -33.11
C SER A 7 20.05 -14.64 -32.66
N ALA A 8 19.28 -14.64 -31.57
CA ALA A 8 18.24 -15.63 -31.29
C ALA A 8 17.53 -15.31 -29.96
N GLN A 9 16.60 -14.38 -29.96
CA GLN A 9 15.47 -14.39 -29.02
C GLN A 9 14.25 -13.74 -29.69
N ASN A 10 13.79 -14.36 -30.76
CA ASN A 10 12.41 -14.19 -31.22
C ASN A 10 11.54 -15.18 -30.43
N SER A 11 11.36 -14.94 -29.14
CA SER A 11 10.29 -15.56 -28.38
C SER A 11 8.99 -14.88 -28.81
N SER A 12 8.06 -15.66 -29.37
CA SER A 12 6.71 -15.28 -29.71
C SER A 12 6.10 -14.42 -28.59
N ILE A 13 6.03 -13.11 -28.80
CA ILE A 13 5.20 -12.21 -28.01
C ILE A 13 3.78 -12.69 -28.27
N LYS A 14 3.22 -13.49 -27.34
CA LYS A 14 1.77 -13.70 -27.29
C LYS A 14 1.19 -12.30 -27.23
N GLU A 15 0.34 -11.91 -28.18
CA GLU A 15 -0.44 -10.68 -28.10
C GLU A 15 -1.10 -10.64 -26.72
N ARG A 16 -0.59 -9.82 -25.83
CA ARG A 16 -1.18 -9.64 -24.49
C ARG A 16 -2.53 -8.98 -24.71
N LYS A 17 -3.60 -9.69 -24.41
CA LYS A 17 -4.95 -9.13 -24.46
C LYS A 17 -5.00 -7.92 -23.54
N ILE A 18 -5.21 -6.73 -24.09
CA ILE A 18 -5.34 -5.51 -23.30
C ILE A 18 -6.55 -5.66 -22.38
N PRO A 19 -6.39 -5.46 -21.05
CA PRO A 19 -7.50 -5.50 -20.14
C PRO A 19 -8.57 -4.45 -20.49
N LYS A 20 -9.81 -4.78 -20.27
CA LYS A 20 -10.94 -3.87 -20.51
C LYS A 20 -10.97 -2.76 -19.48
N ARG A 21 -10.57 -3.07 -18.22
CA ARG A 21 -10.53 -2.15 -17.10
C ARG A 21 -9.27 -2.36 -16.27
N TYR A 22 -8.91 -1.33 -15.52
CA TYR A 22 -7.83 -1.37 -14.55
C TYR A 22 -8.35 -0.89 -13.20
N LEU A 23 -8.06 -1.63 -12.16
CA LEU A 23 -8.21 -1.19 -10.78
C LEU A 23 -6.82 -1.09 -10.17
N VAL A 24 -6.42 0.14 -9.89
CA VAL A 24 -5.12 0.45 -9.30
C VAL A 24 -5.32 0.93 -7.88
N THR A 25 -4.58 0.38 -6.93
CA THR A 25 -4.64 0.79 -5.54
C THR A 25 -3.26 1.14 -5.00
N SER A 26 -3.21 2.01 -4.00
CA SER A 26 -2.02 2.22 -3.18
C SER A 26 -2.29 1.78 -1.75
N ALA A 27 -1.25 1.26 -1.06
CA ALA A 27 -1.35 0.85 0.33
C ALA A 27 -1.95 1.96 1.21
N TRP A 28 -2.90 1.58 2.06
CA TRP A 28 -3.58 2.52 2.95
C TRP A 28 -2.65 2.98 4.07
N PRO A 29 -2.39 4.30 4.23
CA PRO A 29 -1.60 4.83 5.32
C PRO A 29 -2.41 4.86 6.62
N TYR A 30 -1.80 4.47 7.75
CA TYR A 30 -2.41 4.63 9.06
C TYR A 30 -2.69 6.10 9.40
N ALA A 31 -3.90 6.41 9.86
CA ALA A 31 -4.29 7.77 10.27
C ALA A 31 -3.83 8.12 11.70
N ASN A 32 -2.58 7.83 12.04
CA ASN A 32 -1.98 8.06 13.36
C ASN A 32 -0.85 9.09 13.36
N GLY A 33 -0.59 9.76 12.23
CA GLY A 33 0.49 10.72 12.09
C GLY A 33 0.76 11.13 10.66
N GLN A 34 1.62 12.12 10.50
CA GLN A 34 2.07 12.61 9.19
C GLN A 34 2.83 11.52 8.41
N LYS A 35 2.79 11.62 7.08
CA LYS A 35 3.52 10.73 6.18
C LYS A 35 4.71 11.46 5.57
N HIS A 36 5.84 10.78 5.46
CA HIS A 36 7.07 11.31 4.90
C HIS A 36 7.26 10.93 3.43
N ILE A 37 8.22 11.57 2.77
CA ILE A 37 8.52 11.36 1.34
C ILE A 37 8.83 9.90 0.97
N GLY A 38 9.33 9.09 1.92
CA GLY A 38 9.55 7.66 1.70
C GLY A 38 8.25 6.88 1.48
N HIS A 39 7.13 7.28 2.11
CA HIS A 39 5.82 6.71 1.79
C HIS A 39 5.38 7.14 0.38
N LEU A 40 5.62 8.41 0.02
CA LEU A 40 5.29 8.94 -1.31
C LEU A 40 6.00 8.13 -2.40
N ALA A 41 7.32 7.96 -2.29
CA ALA A 41 8.12 7.19 -3.24
C ALA A 41 7.83 5.68 -3.21
N GLY A 42 7.45 5.15 -2.04
CA GLY A 42 7.22 3.72 -1.85
C GLY A 42 5.96 3.20 -2.54
N ALA A 43 4.86 3.94 -2.49
CA ALA A 43 3.57 3.42 -2.95
C ALA A 43 2.74 4.39 -3.79
N TYR A 44 2.76 5.70 -3.49
CA TYR A 44 1.79 6.63 -4.08
C TYR A 44 2.25 7.22 -5.40
N LEU A 45 3.50 7.69 -5.46
CA LEU A 45 4.06 8.28 -6.68
C LEU A 45 4.17 7.26 -7.84
N PRO A 46 4.71 6.04 -7.66
CA PRO A 46 4.76 5.06 -8.75
C PRO A 46 3.35 4.65 -9.23
N ALA A 47 2.38 4.54 -8.33
CA ALA A 47 0.99 4.27 -8.70
C ALA A 47 0.38 5.41 -9.54
N ASP A 48 0.60 6.66 -9.12
CA ASP A 48 0.10 7.84 -9.85
C ASP A 48 0.73 7.95 -11.25
N ILE A 49 2.03 7.66 -11.39
CA ILE A 49 2.71 7.61 -12.70
C ILE A 49 2.05 6.58 -13.60
N TYR A 50 1.84 5.37 -13.09
CA TYR A 50 1.19 4.30 -13.84
C TYR A 50 -0.25 4.65 -14.25
N VAL A 51 -1.03 5.21 -13.33
CA VAL A 51 -2.41 5.64 -13.60
C VAL A 51 -2.45 6.76 -14.64
N ARG A 52 -1.56 7.75 -14.56
CA ARG A 52 -1.45 8.83 -15.55
C ARG A 52 -1.12 8.27 -16.94
N TYR A 53 -0.23 7.29 -17.02
CA TYR A 53 0.05 6.58 -18.26
C TYR A 53 -1.22 5.90 -18.81
N LEU A 54 -1.95 5.13 -17.99
CA LEU A 54 -3.18 4.46 -18.39
C LEU A 54 -4.25 5.45 -18.90
N ARG A 55 -4.41 6.56 -18.18
CA ARG A 55 -5.34 7.65 -18.57
C ARG A 55 -4.92 8.30 -19.88
N ALA A 56 -3.62 8.53 -20.10
CA ALA A 56 -3.10 9.04 -21.38
C ALA A 56 -3.38 8.09 -22.54
N GLN A 57 -3.43 6.78 -22.29
CA GLN A 57 -3.84 5.75 -23.23
C GLN A 57 -5.37 5.61 -23.35
N LYS A 58 -6.15 6.45 -22.65
CA LYS A 58 -7.63 6.39 -22.62
C LYS A 58 -8.18 5.05 -22.12
N ARG A 59 -7.44 4.39 -21.22
CA ARG A 59 -7.90 3.16 -20.55
C ARG A 59 -8.97 3.49 -19.51
N ASP A 60 -9.91 2.55 -19.32
CA ASP A 60 -10.84 2.60 -18.18
C ASP A 60 -10.06 2.21 -16.91
N VAL A 61 -9.75 3.20 -16.09
CA VAL A 61 -8.95 3.02 -14.85
C VAL A 61 -9.61 3.73 -13.68
N VAL A 62 -9.63 3.04 -12.53
CA VAL A 62 -10.01 3.61 -11.23
C VAL A 62 -8.83 3.48 -10.28
N PHE A 63 -8.43 4.61 -9.68
CA PHE A 63 -7.33 4.70 -8.75
C PHE A 63 -7.85 4.93 -7.33
N VAL A 64 -7.66 3.93 -6.48
CA VAL A 64 -8.25 3.85 -5.14
C VAL A 64 -7.18 3.93 -4.06
N CYS A 65 -7.42 4.77 -3.07
CA CYS A 65 -6.69 4.79 -1.82
C CYS A 65 -7.60 5.26 -0.69
N GLY A 66 -7.06 5.34 0.52
CA GLY A 66 -7.75 5.87 1.70
C GLY A 66 -6.87 5.76 2.93
N SER A 67 -7.40 6.16 4.09
CA SER A 67 -6.73 6.05 5.38
C SER A 67 -7.17 4.82 6.16
N ASP A 68 -6.20 4.06 6.65
CA ASP A 68 -6.43 3.00 7.64
C ASP A 68 -6.58 3.63 9.03
N GLU A 69 -7.75 3.45 9.63
CA GLU A 69 -8.19 4.16 10.82
C GLU A 69 -8.48 3.25 12.01
N HIS A 70 -8.20 1.96 11.88
CA HIS A 70 -8.46 0.96 12.89
C HIS A 70 -7.17 0.45 13.59
N GLY A 71 -7.32 -0.45 14.55
CA GLY A 71 -6.21 -1.03 15.29
C GLY A 71 -5.72 -0.19 16.47
N THR A 72 -4.74 -0.72 17.21
CA THR A 72 -4.27 -0.18 18.48
C THR A 72 -3.49 1.14 18.37
N ALA A 73 -2.91 1.42 17.20
CA ALA A 73 -2.10 2.62 17.00
C ALA A 73 -2.90 3.93 17.15
N ILE A 74 -4.18 3.93 16.77
CA ILE A 74 -5.05 5.10 16.85
C ILE A 74 -5.40 5.47 18.30
N PRO A 75 -5.94 4.55 19.15
CA PRO A 75 -6.17 4.85 20.56
C PRO A 75 -4.90 5.22 21.33
N ILE A 76 -3.74 4.63 21.00
CA ILE A 76 -2.45 4.99 21.60
C ILE A 76 -2.09 6.43 21.26
N GLN A 77 -2.23 6.84 20.01
CA GLN A 77 -1.96 8.22 19.59
C GLN A 77 -2.96 9.20 20.22
N ALA A 78 -4.23 8.83 20.30
CA ALA A 78 -5.26 9.63 20.96
C ALA A 78 -4.93 9.88 22.44
N LYS A 79 -4.50 8.84 23.16
CA LYS A 79 -4.06 8.97 24.56
C LYS A 79 -2.85 9.89 24.69
N LYS A 80 -1.89 9.78 23.77
CA LYS A 80 -0.68 10.62 23.75
C LYS A 80 -1.00 12.09 23.48
N GLU A 81 -1.97 12.39 22.59
CA GLU A 81 -2.39 13.76 22.27
C GLU A 81 -3.49 14.29 23.21
N GLY A 82 -3.97 13.50 24.18
CA GLY A 82 -5.03 13.89 25.12
C GLY A 82 -6.39 14.11 24.46
N THR A 83 -6.70 13.33 23.42
CA THR A 83 -7.91 13.46 22.60
C THR A 83 -8.59 12.11 22.36
N SER A 84 -9.66 12.09 21.54
CA SER A 84 -10.37 10.85 21.18
C SER A 84 -9.77 10.18 19.93
N PRO A 85 -9.93 8.85 19.77
CA PRO A 85 -9.58 8.16 18.54
C PRO A 85 -10.24 8.79 17.30
N GLN A 86 -11.50 9.20 17.39
CA GLN A 86 -12.20 9.86 16.29
C GLN A 86 -11.52 11.16 15.86
N ALA A 87 -11.13 12.00 16.81
CA ALA A 87 -10.45 13.27 16.51
C ALA A 87 -9.09 13.04 15.85
N ILE A 88 -8.36 11.96 16.21
CA ILE A 88 -7.10 11.60 15.56
C ILE A 88 -7.32 11.24 14.09
N ILE A 89 -8.25 10.34 13.82
CA ILE A 89 -8.47 9.89 12.44
C ILE A 89 -9.01 11.02 11.56
N ASP A 90 -9.91 11.85 12.08
CA ASP A 90 -10.46 12.99 11.32
C ASP A 90 -9.34 13.99 10.97
N LYS A 91 -8.46 14.31 11.91
CA LYS A 91 -7.31 15.19 11.70
C LYS A 91 -6.37 14.65 10.62
N TYR A 92 -5.93 13.40 10.75
CA TYR A 92 -4.91 12.85 9.86
C TYR A 92 -5.46 12.40 8.51
N HIS A 93 -6.72 11.99 8.43
CA HIS A 93 -7.37 11.73 7.14
C HIS A 93 -7.37 12.96 6.23
N VAL A 94 -7.85 14.10 6.76
CA VAL A 94 -7.90 15.36 6.01
C VAL A 94 -6.49 15.81 5.64
N LEU A 95 -5.55 15.82 6.59
CA LEU A 95 -4.17 16.22 6.35
C LEU A 95 -3.49 15.38 5.25
N MET A 96 -3.65 14.06 5.30
CA MET A 96 -3.05 13.18 4.29
C MET A 96 -3.66 13.41 2.91
N LYS A 97 -4.99 13.59 2.84
CA LYS A 97 -5.65 13.89 1.56
C LYS A 97 -5.15 15.20 0.97
N GLU A 98 -5.09 16.27 1.76
CA GLU A 98 -4.56 17.57 1.32
C GLU A 98 -3.11 17.45 0.85
N ASN A 99 -2.27 16.70 1.57
CA ASN A 99 -0.87 16.48 1.16
C ASN A 99 -0.77 15.75 -0.18
N PHE A 100 -1.63 14.76 -0.43
CA PHE A 100 -1.67 14.08 -1.73
C PHE A 100 -2.17 15.01 -2.85
N ASP A 101 -3.16 15.84 -2.58
CA ASP A 101 -3.67 16.82 -3.54
C ASP A 101 -2.59 17.86 -3.89
N ASP A 102 -1.90 18.43 -2.88
CA ASP A 102 -0.78 19.38 -3.06
C ASP A 102 0.41 18.79 -3.83
N LEU A 103 0.61 17.47 -3.72
CA LEU A 103 1.64 16.71 -4.45
C LEU A 103 1.12 16.09 -5.75
N PHE A 104 -0.07 16.46 -6.20
CA PHE A 104 -0.71 16.04 -7.45
C PHE A 104 -0.88 14.53 -7.59
N ILE A 105 -1.13 13.80 -6.51
CA ILE A 105 -1.52 12.39 -6.56
C ILE A 105 -3.01 12.30 -6.91
N SER A 106 -3.33 11.71 -8.04
CA SER A 106 -4.63 11.84 -8.70
C SER A 106 -5.59 10.68 -8.40
N PHE A 107 -5.88 10.41 -7.13
CA PHE A 107 -6.88 9.39 -6.75
C PHE A 107 -8.26 9.71 -7.32
N ASP A 108 -8.99 8.69 -7.82
CA ASP A 108 -10.42 8.80 -8.15
C ASP A 108 -11.28 8.77 -6.87
N VAL A 109 -10.78 8.11 -5.84
CA VAL A 109 -11.36 8.11 -4.49
C VAL A 109 -10.25 7.97 -3.45
N TYR A 110 -10.30 8.83 -2.44
CA TYR A 110 -9.54 8.71 -1.20
C TYR A 110 -10.54 8.57 -0.06
N ASP A 111 -10.74 7.33 0.38
CA ASP A 111 -11.77 6.95 1.36
C ASP A 111 -11.15 6.68 2.75
N ARG A 112 -11.90 6.09 3.67
CA ARG A 112 -11.47 5.81 5.04
C ARG A 112 -12.12 4.54 5.57
N THR A 113 -11.40 3.78 6.41
CA THR A 113 -11.95 2.53 6.98
C THR A 113 -13.04 2.78 8.04
N SER A 114 -13.16 3.99 8.58
CA SER A 114 -14.29 4.38 9.45
C SER A 114 -15.59 4.73 8.70
N ASN A 115 -15.58 4.70 7.35
CA ASN A 115 -16.77 4.93 6.54
C ASN A 115 -17.82 3.83 6.79
N PRO A 116 -19.11 4.16 6.99
CA PRO A 116 -20.17 3.16 7.10
C PRO A 116 -20.20 2.13 5.98
N VAL A 117 -19.97 2.54 4.73
CA VAL A 117 -19.87 1.62 3.57
C VAL A 117 -18.75 0.60 3.77
N HIS A 118 -17.64 1.01 4.40
CA HIS A 118 -16.56 0.07 4.73
C HIS A 118 -16.99 -0.91 5.84
N HIS A 119 -17.59 -0.41 6.92
CA HIS A 119 -18.07 -1.26 8.02
C HIS A 119 -19.03 -2.33 7.50
N ASP A 120 -20.03 -1.93 6.71
CA ASP A 120 -20.99 -2.85 6.11
C ASP A 120 -20.30 -3.88 5.20
N THR A 121 -19.37 -3.42 4.35
CA THR A 121 -18.63 -4.30 3.44
C THR A 121 -17.73 -5.31 4.19
N ALA A 122 -17.06 -4.87 5.23
CA ALA A 122 -16.17 -5.74 6.02
C ALA A 122 -16.97 -6.77 6.83
N GLN A 123 -18.14 -6.38 7.37
CA GLN A 123 -19.06 -7.29 8.04
C GLN A 123 -19.71 -8.29 7.08
N GLU A 124 -20.13 -7.87 5.89
CA GLU A 124 -20.60 -8.77 4.83
C GLU A 124 -19.52 -9.78 4.43
N PHE A 125 -18.28 -9.30 4.27
CA PHE A 125 -17.15 -10.14 3.88
C PHE A 125 -16.83 -11.20 4.94
N PHE A 126 -16.78 -10.80 6.21
CA PHE A 126 -16.59 -11.73 7.33
C PHE A 126 -17.72 -12.75 7.41
N THR A 127 -18.98 -12.30 7.36
CA THR A 127 -20.16 -13.16 7.43
C THR A 127 -20.17 -14.19 6.30
N TYR A 128 -19.84 -13.74 5.07
CA TYR A 128 -19.77 -14.64 3.91
C TYR A 128 -18.76 -15.79 4.11
N LEU A 129 -17.58 -15.49 4.64
CA LEU A 129 -16.57 -16.52 4.90
C LEU A 129 -16.97 -17.43 6.07
N ASN A 130 -17.52 -16.85 7.15
CA ASN A 130 -17.92 -17.61 8.32
C ASN A 130 -19.09 -18.56 8.02
N ASP A 131 -20.12 -18.12 7.30
CA ASP A 131 -21.29 -18.94 6.94
C ASP A 131 -20.93 -20.11 6.02
N ARG A 132 -19.77 -20.06 5.34
CA ARG A 132 -19.21 -21.10 4.49
C ARG A 132 -18.19 -22.01 5.19
N ASN A 133 -17.98 -21.80 6.50
CA ASN A 133 -16.97 -22.49 7.28
C ASN A 133 -15.53 -22.37 6.74
N GLU A 134 -15.24 -21.22 6.10
CA GLU A 134 -13.90 -20.86 5.63
C GLU A 134 -13.03 -20.29 6.76
N LEU A 135 -13.63 -19.94 7.88
CA LEU A 135 -12.94 -19.50 9.10
C LEU A 135 -12.98 -20.60 10.16
N GLU A 136 -11.88 -20.77 10.89
CA GLU A 136 -11.79 -21.69 12.03
C GLU A 136 -11.98 -20.91 13.33
N VAL A 137 -12.84 -21.42 14.22
CA VAL A 137 -13.04 -20.85 15.56
C VAL A 137 -12.14 -21.59 16.55
N LYS A 138 -11.32 -20.84 17.31
CA LYS A 138 -10.42 -21.43 18.31
C LYS A 138 -10.47 -20.63 19.60
N GLU A 139 -10.55 -21.32 20.73
CA GLU A 139 -10.26 -20.77 22.03
C GLU A 139 -8.75 -20.75 22.25
N THR A 140 -8.23 -19.62 22.69
CA THR A 140 -6.81 -19.42 22.97
C THR A 140 -6.65 -18.59 24.24
N GLU A 141 -5.54 -18.76 24.95
CA GLU A 141 -5.18 -17.90 26.06
C GLU A 141 -4.42 -16.68 25.54
N GLN A 142 -4.88 -15.49 25.89
CA GLN A 142 -4.22 -14.22 25.55
C GLN A 142 -3.93 -13.41 26.80
N TYR A 143 -2.95 -12.50 26.68
CA TYR A 143 -2.59 -11.62 27.79
C TYR A 143 -3.71 -10.60 28.07
N PHE A 144 -4.05 -10.47 29.34
CA PHE A 144 -5.09 -9.59 29.86
C PHE A 144 -4.51 -8.69 30.95
N ASP A 145 -4.80 -7.42 30.89
CA ASP A 145 -4.44 -6.43 31.92
C ASP A 145 -5.58 -6.29 32.91
N GLU A 146 -5.40 -6.77 34.14
CA GLU A 146 -6.42 -6.68 35.19
C GLU A 146 -6.68 -5.25 35.68
N GLN A 147 -5.68 -4.35 35.56
CA GLN A 147 -5.87 -2.95 35.94
C GLN A 147 -6.62 -2.16 34.88
N ALA A 148 -6.29 -2.37 33.62
CA ALA A 148 -6.95 -1.73 32.49
C ALA A 148 -8.23 -2.46 32.05
N GLN A 149 -8.52 -3.67 32.60
CA GLN A 149 -9.67 -4.51 32.28
C GLN A 149 -9.82 -4.79 30.77
N THR A 150 -8.68 -5.03 30.10
CA THR A 150 -8.67 -5.26 28.64
C THR A 150 -7.63 -6.30 28.22
N PHE A 151 -7.87 -7.00 27.12
CA PHE A 151 -6.88 -7.84 26.47
C PHE A 151 -5.77 -6.97 25.84
N LEU A 152 -4.55 -7.52 25.86
CA LEU A 152 -3.35 -6.83 25.36
C LEU A 152 -2.99 -7.35 23.97
N ALA A 153 -3.61 -6.77 22.96
CA ALA A 153 -3.29 -7.06 21.57
C ALA A 153 -2.13 -6.17 21.07
N ASP A 154 -1.29 -6.75 20.23
CA ASP A 154 -0.29 -6.03 19.42
C ASP A 154 0.55 -5.03 20.24
N ARG A 155 0.32 -3.73 20.08
CA ARG A 155 1.09 -2.65 20.74
C ARG A 155 0.67 -2.35 22.18
N TYR A 156 -0.35 -2.99 22.69
CA TYR A 156 -0.72 -2.88 24.10
C TYR A 156 0.16 -3.72 25.03
N ILE A 157 1.00 -4.63 24.46
CA ILE A 157 1.98 -5.41 25.20
C ILE A 157 3.38 -5.18 24.64
N LYS A 158 4.37 -5.04 25.51
CA LYS A 158 5.78 -4.92 25.17
C LYS A 158 6.62 -5.83 26.04
N GLY A 159 7.82 -6.14 25.58
CA GLY A 159 8.77 -6.98 26.32
C GLY A 159 10.15 -6.94 25.68
N THR A 160 10.99 -7.89 26.07
CA THR A 160 12.30 -8.10 25.45
C THR A 160 12.19 -9.01 24.24
N CYS A 161 12.82 -8.59 23.13
CA CYS A 161 12.86 -9.36 21.89
C CYS A 161 13.69 -10.65 22.08
N PRO A 162 13.16 -11.84 21.77
CA PRO A 162 13.91 -13.08 21.86
C PRO A 162 15.05 -13.19 20.85
N ASN A 163 14.96 -12.46 19.72
CA ASN A 163 15.94 -12.50 18.66
C ASN A 163 17.14 -11.57 18.90
N CYS A 164 16.91 -10.30 19.29
CA CYS A 164 17.99 -9.32 19.41
C CYS A 164 18.21 -8.77 20.83
N GLY A 165 17.45 -9.22 21.83
CA GLY A 165 17.55 -8.77 23.22
C GLY A 165 17.08 -7.33 23.49
N SER A 166 16.53 -6.64 22.50
CA SER A 166 16.04 -5.27 22.65
C SER A 166 14.77 -5.22 23.51
N ASN A 167 14.65 -4.24 24.41
CA ASN A 167 13.44 -3.97 25.18
C ASN A 167 12.37 -3.16 24.41
N ARG A 168 12.56 -2.97 23.11
CA ARG A 168 11.66 -2.27 22.20
C ARG A 168 10.87 -3.25 21.30
N ALA A 169 10.54 -4.42 21.85
CA ALA A 169 9.69 -5.39 21.19
C ALA A 169 8.25 -5.25 21.67
N PHE A 170 7.32 -5.28 20.71
CA PHE A 170 5.88 -5.30 20.94
C PHE A 170 5.30 -6.63 20.53
N GLY A 171 4.03 -6.87 20.83
CA GLY A 171 3.35 -8.13 20.54
C GLY A 171 3.12 -8.41 19.05
N ASP A 172 3.42 -7.45 18.17
CA ASP A 172 3.37 -7.58 16.71
C ASP A 172 4.75 -7.61 16.06
N GLN A 173 5.72 -6.83 16.59
CA GLN A 173 7.02 -6.66 15.95
C GLN A 173 8.06 -6.07 16.92
N CYS A 174 9.33 -6.39 16.69
CA CYS A 174 10.46 -5.69 17.31
C CYS A 174 10.85 -4.45 16.51
N GLU A 175 10.83 -3.27 17.12
CA GLU A 175 11.21 -2.01 16.45
C GLU A 175 12.71 -1.92 16.13
N THR A 176 13.55 -2.73 16.78
CA THR A 176 15.00 -2.70 16.59
C THR A 176 15.44 -3.57 15.42
N CYS A 177 15.03 -4.85 15.38
CA CYS A 177 15.48 -5.79 14.36
C CYS A 177 14.42 -6.12 13.30
N GLY A 178 13.18 -5.61 13.45
CA GLY A 178 12.10 -5.83 12.50
C GLY A 178 11.49 -7.23 12.52
N THR A 179 11.90 -8.12 13.44
CA THR A 179 11.32 -9.46 13.56
C THR A 179 9.84 -9.38 13.91
N ALA A 180 8.98 -10.04 13.14
CA ALA A 180 7.58 -10.22 13.49
C ALA A 180 7.47 -11.11 14.72
N LEU A 181 6.64 -10.73 15.68
CA LEU A 181 6.47 -11.38 16.96
C LEU A 181 5.00 -11.67 17.25
N SER A 182 4.76 -12.58 18.14
CA SER A 182 3.50 -12.71 18.87
C SER A 182 3.70 -12.33 20.34
N PRO A 183 2.65 -11.97 21.08
CA PRO A 183 2.74 -11.65 22.49
C PRO A 183 3.41 -12.76 23.33
N ASP A 184 3.23 -14.02 22.97
CA ASP A 184 3.78 -15.18 23.68
C ASP A 184 5.29 -15.36 23.51
N GLU A 185 5.88 -14.75 22.48
CA GLU A 185 7.32 -14.79 22.23
C GLU A 185 8.08 -13.73 23.02
N LEU A 186 7.40 -12.73 23.57
CA LEU A 186 8.02 -11.66 24.34
C LEU A 186 8.59 -12.20 25.67
N ILE A 187 9.82 -11.84 25.98
CA ILE A 187 10.43 -12.13 27.28
C ILE A 187 10.04 -11.01 28.25
N ASN A 188 9.54 -11.39 29.45
CA ASN A 188 9.06 -10.46 30.48
C ASN A 188 8.01 -9.45 29.92
N PRO A 189 6.88 -9.92 29.42
CA PRO A 189 5.85 -9.05 28.87
C PRO A 189 5.23 -8.15 29.93
N VAL A 190 5.00 -6.86 29.57
CA VAL A 190 4.31 -5.88 30.39
C VAL A 190 3.27 -5.12 29.57
N SER A 191 2.18 -4.74 30.23
CA SER A 191 1.16 -3.87 29.62
C SER A 191 1.72 -2.48 29.33
N THR A 192 1.44 -1.93 28.16
CA THR A 192 1.74 -0.52 27.84
C THR A 192 0.68 0.43 28.38
N LEU A 193 -0.46 -0.09 28.86
CA LEU A 193 -1.56 0.69 29.40
C LEU A 193 -1.37 1.01 30.89
N SER A 194 -1.07 -0.02 31.70
CA SER A 194 -0.90 0.10 33.16
C SER A 194 0.55 -0.04 33.62
N GLY A 195 1.43 -0.64 32.82
CA GLY A 195 2.78 -1.01 33.22
C GLY A 195 2.87 -2.31 34.04
N ALA A 196 1.73 -2.94 34.33
CA ALA A 196 1.66 -4.18 35.10
C ALA A 196 2.06 -5.41 34.29
N ALA A 197 2.50 -6.48 34.98
CA ALA A 197 2.63 -7.79 34.37
C ALA A 197 1.22 -8.34 34.07
N PRO A 198 0.93 -8.76 32.83
CA PRO A 198 -0.38 -9.26 32.47
C PRO A 198 -0.56 -10.72 32.91
N ILE A 199 -1.82 -11.14 33.03
CA ILE A 199 -2.20 -12.55 33.22
C ILE A 199 -2.66 -13.16 31.88
N LYS A 200 -2.73 -14.48 31.78
CA LYS A 200 -3.38 -15.16 30.66
C LYS A 200 -4.86 -15.40 30.97
N ARG A 201 -5.70 -15.13 29.98
CA ARG A 201 -7.16 -15.35 30.04
C ARG A 201 -7.65 -15.95 28.73
N ALA A 202 -8.56 -16.91 28.82
CA ALA A 202 -9.17 -17.53 27.65
C ALA A 202 -10.04 -16.54 26.86
N THR A 203 -9.90 -16.60 25.54
CA THR A 203 -10.74 -15.86 24.59
C THR A 203 -10.89 -16.65 23.30
N THR A 204 -11.98 -16.43 22.57
CA THR A 204 -12.30 -17.13 21.33
C THR A 204 -12.11 -16.18 20.13
N HIS A 205 -11.38 -16.65 19.12
CA HIS A 205 -11.14 -15.90 17.90
C HIS A 205 -11.43 -16.73 16.64
N TRP A 206 -11.71 -16.03 15.53
CA TRP A 206 -11.80 -16.59 14.20
C TRP A 206 -10.45 -16.51 13.50
N TYR A 207 -10.10 -17.56 12.78
CA TYR A 207 -8.82 -17.71 12.10
C TYR A 207 -9.03 -18.01 10.62
N LEU A 208 -8.31 -17.31 9.75
CA LEU A 208 -8.17 -17.64 8.33
C LEU A 208 -7.11 -18.76 8.22
N PRO A 209 -7.48 -19.96 7.76
CA PRO A 209 -6.57 -21.12 7.73
C PRO A 209 -5.64 -21.07 6.50
N LEU A 210 -4.65 -20.16 6.50
CA LEU A 210 -3.72 -19.95 5.37
C LEU A 210 -2.98 -21.21 4.96
N ASN A 211 -2.68 -22.11 5.90
CA ASN A 211 -2.05 -23.38 5.65
C ASN A 211 -2.81 -24.30 4.67
N LYS A 212 -4.14 -24.19 4.62
CA LYS A 212 -4.97 -24.95 3.67
C LYS A 212 -4.87 -24.41 2.23
N HIS A 213 -4.29 -23.24 2.04
CA HIS A 213 -4.18 -22.55 0.74
C HIS A 213 -2.74 -22.49 0.21
N GLU A 214 -1.79 -23.12 0.90
CA GLU A 214 -0.36 -23.05 0.58
C GLU A 214 -0.04 -23.54 -0.83
N ASP A 215 -0.57 -24.67 -1.27
CA ASP A 215 -0.36 -25.22 -2.60
C ASP A 215 -0.89 -24.31 -3.71
N TRP A 216 -2.05 -23.70 -3.47
CA TRP A 216 -2.62 -22.72 -4.39
C TRP A 216 -1.77 -21.46 -4.46
N LEU A 217 -1.35 -20.91 -3.31
CA LEU A 217 -0.48 -19.73 -3.25
C LEU A 217 0.87 -19.99 -3.93
N ARG A 218 1.43 -21.18 -3.73
CA ARG A 218 2.67 -21.60 -4.40
C ARG A 218 2.53 -21.62 -5.91
N THR A 219 1.40 -22.10 -6.42
CA THR A 219 1.11 -22.10 -7.84
C THR A 219 0.87 -20.68 -8.34
N TYR A 220 -0.04 -19.94 -7.73
CA TYR A 220 -0.41 -18.60 -8.11
C TYR A 220 0.80 -17.64 -8.11
N ILE A 221 1.61 -17.63 -7.05
CA ILE A 221 2.72 -16.66 -6.93
C ILE A 221 3.97 -17.13 -7.67
N LEU A 222 4.41 -18.39 -7.42
CA LEU A 222 5.73 -18.84 -7.83
C LEU A 222 5.77 -19.54 -9.20
N LYS A 223 4.59 -19.82 -9.81
CA LYS A 223 4.50 -20.36 -11.18
C LYS A 223 3.82 -19.39 -12.12
N ASP A 224 2.59 -18.96 -11.78
CA ASP A 224 1.78 -18.15 -12.70
C ASP A 224 2.36 -16.74 -12.84
N HIS A 225 2.93 -16.18 -11.77
CA HIS A 225 3.54 -14.84 -11.72
C HIS A 225 5.07 -14.84 -11.63
N ALA A 226 5.73 -15.97 -11.93
CA ALA A 226 7.19 -16.12 -11.83
C ALA A 226 7.99 -15.11 -12.69
N HIS A 227 7.39 -14.56 -13.74
CA HIS A 227 8.05 -13.73 -14.74
C HIS A 227 7.55 -12.28 -14.82
N ASP A 228 6.49 -11.94 -14.09
CA ASP A 228 5.87 -10.61 -14.14
C ASP A 228 5.83 -9.90 -12.78
N TRP A 229 6.00 -10.64 -11.67
CA TRP A 229 6.17 -10.01 -10.37
C TRP A 229 7.64 -9.73 -10.06
N LYS A 230 7.89 -8.69 -9.27
CA LYS A 230 9.26 -8.30 -8.85
C LYS A 230 9.94 -9.40 -8.04
N ALA A 231 11.26 -9.52 -8.22
CA ALA A 231 12.07 -10.55 -7.55
C ALA A 231 12.03 -10.46 -6.01
N ASN A 232 11.98 -9.27 -5.43
CA ASN A 232 11.84 -9.07 -3.99
C ASN A 232 10.49 -9.59 -3.47
N VAL A 233 9.41 -9.36 -4.21
CA VAL A 233 8.07 -9.88 -3.90
C VAL A 233 8.05 -11.41 -3.92
N LEU A 234 8.54 -11.99 -5.02
CA LEU A 234 8.64 -13.45 -5.17
C LEU A 234 9.51 -14.08 -4.08
N GLY A 235 10.65 -13.46 -3.77
CA GLY A 235 11.57 -13.95 -2.74
C GLY A 235 10.95 -13.95 -1.34
N GLN A 236 10.27 -12.88 -0.96
CA GLN A 236 9.61 -12.78 0.32
C GLN A 236 8.43 -13.75 0.44
N CYS A 237 7.58 -13.83 -0.60
CA CYS A 237 6.48 -14.80 -0.63
C CYS A 237 6.98 -16.24 -0.55
N LYS A 238 8.04 -16.58 -1.31
CA LYS A 238 8.67 -17.90 -1.26
C LYS A 238 9.15 -18.24 0.15
N SER A 239 9.83 -17.31 0.82
CA SER A 239 10.32 -17.51 2.19
C SER A 239 9.18 -17.80 3.17
N TRP A 240 8.06 -17.11 3.05
CA TRP A 240 6.88 -17.34 3.89
C TRP A 240 6.22 -18.69 3.61
N ILE A 241 6.03 -19.05 2.35
CA ILE A 241 5.42 -20.33 1.94
C ILE A 241 6.32 -21.50 2.34
N ASP A 242 7.63 -21.39 2.12
CA ASP A 242 8.58 -22.47 2.49
C ASP A 242 8.75 -22.62 4.01
N GLY A 243 8.49 -21.57 4.78
CA GLY A 243 8.45 -21.60 6.24
C GLY A 243 7.20 -22.28 6.82
N GLY A 244 6.21 -22.59 6.00
CA GLY A 244 4.92 -23.16 6.41
C GLY A 244 3.95 -22.09 6.93
N LEU A 245 2.86 -21.89 6.21
CA LEU A 245 1.85 -20.89 6.56
C LEU A 245 1.04 -21.35 7.78
N GLN A 246 0.77 -20.44 8.70
CA GLN A 246 -0.03 -20.68 9.89
C GLN A 246 -1.39 -19.98 9.81
N PRO A 247 -2.45 -20.54 10.44
CA PRO A 247 -3.73 -19.83 10.55
C PRO A 247 -3.55 -18.45 11.20
N ARG A 248 -4.21 -17.44 10.65
CA ARG A 248 -4.13 -16.06 11.13
C ARG A 248 -5.45 -15.61 11.74
N ALA A 249 -5.40 -15.11 12.98
CA ALA A 249 -6.58 -14.57 13.65
C ALA A 249 -7.10 -13.33 12.90
N VAL A 250 -8.40 -13.32 12.61
CA VAL A 250 -9.09 -12.23 11.89
C VAL A 250 -9.95 -11.36 12.82
N THR A 251 -9.92 -11.63 14.11
CA THR A 251 -10.62 -10.85 15.14
C THR A 251 -9.69 -10.47 16.28
N ARG A 252 -10.05 -9.42 17.03
CA ARG A 252 -9.34 -8.95 18.22
C ARG A 252 -10.33 -8.53 19.30
N ASP A 253 -9.93 -8.70 20.56
CA ASP A 253 -10.63 -8.15 21.73
C ASP A 253 -10.24 -6.67 21.91
N LEU A 254 -10.91 -5.81 21.17
CA LEU A 254 -10.70 -4.36 21.17
C LEU A 254 -12.03 -3.64 21.02
N ASP A 255 -12.08 -2.38 21.46
CA ASP A 255 -13.26 -1.53 21.32
C ASP A 255 -13.26 -0.69 20.02
N TRP A 256 -12.07 -0.46 19.44
CA TRP A 256 -11.87 0.39 18.26
C TRP A 256 -11.61 -0.47 17.01
N GLY A 257 -12.54 -0.41 16.05
CA GLY A 257 -12.53 -1.16 14.79
C GLY A 257 -13.93 -1.57 14.33
N VAL A 258 -14.00 -2.27 13.22
CA VAL A 258 -15.26 -2.85 12.70
C VAL A 258 -15.73 -3.95 13.65
N LYS A 259 -16.93 -3.82 14.17
CA LYS A 259 -17.50 -4.82 15.11
C LYS A 259 -17.77 -6.14 14.40
N VAL A 260 -17.40 -7.24 15.04
CA VAL A 260 -17.74 -8.59 14.55
C VAL A 260 -19.27 -8.70 14.56
N PRO A 261 -19.91 -9.12 13.44
CA PRO A 261 -21.34 -9.28 13.36
C PRO A 261 -21.88 -10.26 14.41
N ALA A 262 -23.06 -9.95 14.96
CA ALA A 262 -23.73 -10.89 15.84
C ALA A 262 -24.10 -12.18 15.08
N GLN A 263 -23.57 -13.32 15.53
CA GLN A 263 -23.83 -14.63 14.91
C GLN A 263 -25.33 -14.95 14.97
N LYS A 264 -25.91 -15.34 13.85
CA LYS A 264 -27.27 -15.95 13.86
C LYS A 264 -27.20 -17.30 14.57
N ARG A 265 -27.90 -17.41 15.67
CA ARG A 265 -27.92 -18.50 16.65
C ARG A 265 -28.45 -19.85 16.14
N SER A 266 -28.47 -20.13 14.83
CA SER A 266 -29.31 -21.23 14.33
C SER A 266 -28.66 -22.59 14.15
N GLU A 267 -27.33 -22.78 14.28
CA GLU A 267 -26.71 -24.09 14.01
C GLU A 267 -25.54 -24.52 14.90
N VAL A 268 -25.18 -23.82 15.96
CA VAL A 268 -24.25 -24.37 16.94
C VAL A 268 -25.05 -25.25 17.90
N LYS A 269 -24.91 -26.57 17.75
CA LYS A 269 -25.44 -27.55 18.73
C LYS A 269 -24.95 -27.13 20.10
N ALA A 270 -25.89 -26.99 21.03
CA ALA A 270 -25.71 -26.67 22.44
C ALA A 270 -24.72 -27.64 23.13
N THR A 271 -23.44 -27.37 22.97
CA THR A 271 -22.39 -27.87 23.85
C THR A 271 -21.95 -26.66 24.65
N GLY A 272 -21.79 -26.76 25.96
CA GLY A 272 -21.56 -25.72 26.99
C GLY A 272 -20.74 -24.47 26.65
N GLU A 273 -20.45 -24.22 25.38
CA GLU A 273 -19.71 -23.10 24.79
C GLU A 273 -20.55 -21.81 24.64
N GLU A 274 -21.89 -21.92 24.66
CA GLU A 274 -22.79 -20.76 24.51
C GLU A 274 -22.65 -19.73 25.66
N GLN A 275 -22.27 -20.18 26.85
CA GLN A 275 -22.04 -19.28 28.00
C GLN A 275 -20.70 -18.55 27.93
N ALA A 276 -19.70 -19.10 27.24
CA ALA A 276 -18.38 -18.50 27.09
C ALA A 276 -18.38 -17.27 26.16
N LEU A 277 -19.26 -17.25 25.13
CA LEU A 277 -19.36 -16.14 24.19
C LEU A 277 -20.17 -14.92 24.76
N ALA A 278 -21.08 -15.16 25.70
CA ALA A 278 -21.92 -14.10 26.28
C ALA A 278 -21.21 -13.24 27.34
N GLY A 279 -20.05 -13.66 27.83
CA GLY A 279 -19.25 -12.97 28.86
C GLY A 279 -17.95 -12.32 28.33
N GLN A 280 -17.67 -12.43 27.03
CA GLN A 280 -16.46 -11.85 26.42
C GLN A 280 -16.75 -10.42 25.94
N GLY A 281 -15.81 -9.51 26.20
CA GLY A 281 -15.89 -8.09 25.79
C GLY A 281 -16.09 -7.90 24.27
N THR A 282 -16.21 -6.67 23.86
CA THR A 282 -16.42 -6.29 22.45
C THR A 282 -15.32 -6.84 21.58
N LYS A 283 -15.69 -7.53 20.48
CA LYS A 283 -14.73 -8.01 19.48
C LYS A 283 -14.85 -7.18 18.21
N VAL A 284 -13.71 -6.90 17.61
CA VAL A 284 -13.60 -6.22 16.30
C VAL A 284 -12.89 -7.10 15.30
N LEU A 285 -13.08 -6.84 14.02
CA LEU A 285 -12.25 -7.39 12.97
C LEU A 285 -10.83 -6.89 13.15
N TYR A 286 -9.86 -7.77 12.89
CA TYR A 286 -8.45 -7.40 12.96
C TYR A 286 -8.11 -6.42 11.83
N VAL A 287 -7.41 -5.35 12.15
CA VAL A 287 -7.10 -4.27 11.21
C VAL A 287 -6.49 -4.77 9.88
N TRP A 288 -5.68 -5.80 9.92
CA TRP A 288 -5.08 -6.37 8.71
C TRP A 288 -5.99 -7.35 7.95
N PHE A 289 -7.15 -7.67 8.49
CA PHE A 289 -8.23 -8.32 7.77
C PHE A 289 -9.18 -7.29 7.16
N ASP A 290 -9.54 -6.25 7.90
CA ASP A 290 -10.49 -5.23 7.42
C ASP A 290 -9.85 -4.20 6.48
N ALA A 291 -8.61 -3.76 6.72
CA ALA A 291 -7.97 -2.73 5.90
C ALA A 291 -7.91 -3.07 4.40
N PRO A 292 -7.49 -4.29 3.96
CA PRO A 292 -7.51 -4.61 2.53
C PRO A 292 -8.93 -4.69 1.93
N ILE A 293 -9.97 -5.00 2.73
CA ILE A 293 -11.37 -4.90 2.29
C ILE A 293 -11.72 -3.45 1.96
N GLY A 294 -10.99 -2.49 2.52
CA GLY A 294 -11.09 -1.06 2.23
C GLY A 294 -10.96 -0.74 0.74
N TYR A 295 -10.15 -1.49 -0.02
CA TYR A 295 -10.07 -1.29 -1.47
C TYR A 295 -11.42 -1.59 -2.15
N ILE A 296 -12.15 -2.60 -1.68
CA ILE A 296 -13.46 -2.97 -2.20
C ILE A 296 -14.48 -1.91 -1.81
N SER A 297 -14.53 -1.52 -0.53
CA SER A 297 -15.49 -0.53 -0.05
C SER A 297 -15.27 0.85 -0.65
N ALA A 298 -14.02 1.28 -0.84
CA ALA A 298 -13.71 2.53 -1.52
C ALA A 298 -14.10 2.49 -3.01
N THR A 299 -13.97 1.34 -3.68
CA THR A 299 -14.49 1.18 -5.06
C THR A 299 -16.02 1.26 -5.06
N LYS A 300 -16.71 0.67 -4.05
CA LYS A 300 -18.16 0.83 -3.87
C LYS A 300 -18.53 2.31 -3.66
N GLN A 301 -17.80 3.01 -2.79
CA GLN A 301 -18.03 4.43 -2.53
C GLN A 301 -17.81 5.29 -3.77
N TRP A 302 -16.73 5.04 -4.54
CA TRP A 302 -16.49 5.69 -5.82
C TRP A 302 -17.65 5.47 -6.80
N ALA A 303 -18.15 4.24 -6.90
CA ALA A 303 -19.25 3.91 -7.78
C ALA A 303 -20.55 4.62 -7.37
N LEU A 304 -20.84 4.66 -6.07
CA LEU A 304 -21.99 5.44 -5.52
C LEU A 304 -21.88 6.92 -5.89
N ASN A 305 -20.71 7.52 -5.71
CA ASN A 305 -20.50 8.94 -5.98
C ASN A 305 -20.61 9.30 -7.47
N ASN A 306 -20.38 8.32 -8.36
CA ASN A 306 -20.34 8.53 -9.80
C ASN A 306 -21.51 7.88 -10.57
N GLY A 307 -22.47 7.26 -9.87
CA GLY A 307 -23.57 6.53 -10.51
C GLY A 307 -23.10 5.37 -11.39
N LYS A 308 -22.03 4.66 -10.98
CA LYS A 308 -21.41 3.55 -11.70
C LYS A 308 -21.60 2.22 -10.97
N ASP A 309 -21.23 1.13 -11.63
CA ASP A 309 -21.17 -0.19 -11.01
C ASP A 309 -19.72 -0.52 -10.62
N TRP A 310 -19.52 -0.91 -9.36
CA TRP A 310 -18.22 -1.30 -8.80
C TRP A 310 -17.86 -2.76 -9.14
N LYS A 311 -18.87 -3.61 -9.36
CA LYS A 311 -18.70 -5.07 -9.51
C LYS A 311 -17.75 -5.46 -10.63
N PRO A 312 -17.81 -4.86 -11.84
CA PRO A 312 -16.90 -5.22 -12.91
C PRO A 312 -15.42 -5.08 -12.56
N TYR A 313 -15.05 -4.15 -11.67
CA TYR A 313 -13.66 -3.95 -11.26
C TYR A 313 -13.13 -5.06 -10.35
N TRP A 314 -14.02 -5.80 -9.68
CA TRP A 314 -13.65 -6.85 -8.74
C TRP A 314 -14.03 -8.26 -9.19
N LEU A 315 -14.96 -8.41 -10.13
CA LEU A 315 -15.56 -9.69 -10.49
C LEU A 315 -15.33 -10.10 -11.96
N ASP A 316 -15.10 -9.13 -12.87
CA ASP A 316 -14.87 -9.45 -14.27
C ASP A 316 -13.41 -9.83 -14.52
N SER A 317 -13.17 -10.97 -15.15
CA SER A 317 -11.82 -11.43 -15.53
C SER A 317 -11.09 -10.54 -16.54
N ASP A 318 -11.78 -9.58 -17.16
CA ASP A 318 -11.22 -8.57 -18.06
C ASP A 318 -10.72 -7.31 -17.32
N THR A 319 -10.69 -7.32 -15.97
CA THR A 319 -10.13 -6.26 -15.14
C THR A 319 -8.74 -6.65 -14.67
N LYS A 320 -7.74 -5.77 -14.84
CA LYS A 320 -6.40 -5.91 -14.26
C LYS A 320 -6.35 -5.22 -12.91
N LEU A 321 -6.09 -5.98 -11.86
CA LEU A 321 -5.96 -5.51 -10.48
C LEU A 321 -4.48 -5.34 -10.11
N VAL A 322 -4.07 -4.12 -9.72
CA VAL A 322 -2.68 -3.81 -9.38
C VAL A 322 -2.62 -3.08 -8.05
N HIS A 323 -1.84 -3.61 -7.10
CA HIS A 323 -1.63 -3.02 -5.77
C HIS A 323 -0.21 -2.46 -5.62
N PHE A 324 -0.04 -1.14 -5.53
CA PHE A 324 1.24 -0.51 -5.23
C PHE A 324 1.45 -0.43 -3.71
N VAL A 325 2.53 -1.03 -3.22
CA VAL A 325 2.77 -1.18 -1.78
C VAL A 325 4.25 -0.96 -1.43
N GLY A 326 4.54 -0.74 -0.14
CA GLY A 326 5.90 -0.90 0.39
C GLY A 326 6.18 -2.37 0.71
N LYS A 327 7.45 -2.76 0.80
CA LYS A 327 7.89 -4.14 1.08
C LYS A 327 7.32 -4.75 2.36
N ASP A 328 7.00 -3.92 3.33
CA ASP A 328 6.38 -4.31 4.60
C ASP A 328 4.93 -4.81 4.43
N ASN A 329 4.30 -4.49 3.31
CA ASN A 329 2.93 -4.90 2.98
C ASN A 329 2.84 -6.11 2.03
N ILE A 330 3.96 -6.67 1.59
CA ILE A 330 3.98 -7.78 0.61
C ILE A 330 3.14 -8.97 1.11
N VAL A 331 3.34 -9.41 2.35
CA VAL A 331 2.65 -10.59 2.90
C VAL A 331 1.14 -10.41 2.89
N PHE A 332 0.66 -9.20 3.20
CA PHE A 332 -0.77 -8.92 3.24
C PHE A 332 -1.39 -8.92 1.86
N HIS A 333 -0.73 -8.32 0.88
CA HIS A 333 -1.26 -8.15 -0.48
C HIS A 333 -0.99 -9.33 -1.41
N CYS A 334 0.02 -10.18 -1.09
CA CYS A 334 0.38 -11.32 -1.92
C CYS A 334 -0.06 -12.68 -1.34
N ILE A 335 -0.29 -12.78 -0.02
CA ILE A 335 -0.65 -14.04 0.64
C ILE A 335 -2.03 -13.94 1.28
N ILE A 336 -2.23 -13.03 2.25
CA ILE A 336 -3.45 -12.99 3.07
C ILE A 336 -4.65 -12.53 2.24
N PHE A 337 -4.56 -11.36 1.63
CA PHE A 337 -5.66 -10.78 0.86
C PHE A 337 -6.04 -11.61 -0.38
N PRO A 338 -5.11 -12.18 -1.16
CA PRO A 338 -5.49 -13.08 -2.26
C PRO A 338 -6.26 -14.33 -1.81
N VAL A 339 -5.93 -14.90 -0.64
CA VAL A 339 -6.72 -16.00 -0.08
C VAL A 339 -8.13 -15.53 0.25
N MET A 340 -8.27 -14.38 0.89
CA MET A 340 -9.58 -13.78 1.21
C MET A 340 -10.41 -13.54 -0.07
N LEU A 341 -9.82 -12.93 -1.09
CA LEU A 341 -10.45 -12.66 -2.39
C LEU A 341 -10.90 -13.95 -3.07
N LYS A 342 -10.01 -14.93 -3.16
CA LYS A 342 -10.31 -16.25 -3.76
C LYS A 342 -11.50 -16.93 -3.09
N LEU A 343 -11.50 -16.96 -1.75
CA LEU A 343 -12.57 -17.61 -0.97
C LEU A 343 -13.91 -16.90 -1.16
N HIS A 344 -13.89 -15.61 -1.38
CA HIS A 344 -15.09 -14.80 -1.63
C HIS A 344 -15.51 -14.80 -3.12
N GLY A 345 -14.65 -15.25 -4.03
CA GLY A 345 -14.93 -15.28 -5.47
C GLY A 345 -14.61 -13.96 -6.20
N TYR A 346 -13.76 -13.10 -5.61
CA TYR A 346 -13.24 -11.91 -6.27
C TYR A 346 -12.00 -12.21 -7.12
N ASN A 347 -11.69 -11.30 -8.05
CA ASN A 347 -10.42 -11.32 -8.76
C ASN A 347 -9.26 -11.17 -7.78
N VAL A 348 -8.20 -11.96 -7.99
CA VAL A 348 -6.94 -11.82 -7.26
C VAL A 348 -6.01 -10.84 -7.99
N PRO A 349 -5.02 -10.24 -7.31
CA PRO A 349 -4.11 -9.28 -7.93
C PRO A 349 -3.35 -9.85 -9.12
N ASP A 350 -3.35 -9.13 -10.25
CA ASP A 350 -2.48 -9.45 -11.39
C ASP A 350 -1.04 -9.03 -11.13
N ASN A 351 -0.83 -7.96 -10.35
CA ASN A 351 0.51 -7.53 -9.95
C ASN A 351 0.49 -6.78 -8.61
N VAL A 352 1.57 -6.95 -7.85
CA VAL A 352 1.80 -6.22 -6.60
C VAL A 352 3.20 -5.60 -6.65
N PRO A 353 3.36 -4.45 -7.34
CA PRO A 353 4.63 -3.72 -7.36
C PRO A 353 4.97 -3.23 -5.95
N ALA A 354 5.93 -3.88 -5.30
CA ALA A 354 6.39 -3.48 -3.98
C ALA A 354 7.76 -2.80 -4.09
N ASN A 355 7.88 -1.64 -3.47
CA ASN A 355 9.13 -0.91 -3.38
C ASN A 355 9.83 -1.13 -2.03
N GLU A 356 11.16 -1.01 -2.06
CA GLU A 356 12.03 -1.03 -0.90
C GLU A 356 11.90 0.29 -0.10
N PHE A 357 12.74 0.50 0.93
CA PHE A 357 12.69 1.72 1.73
C PHE A 357 13.53 2.84 1.11
N MET A 358 13.15 4.07 1.43
CA MET A 358 13.95 5.26 1.14
C MET A 358 14.55 5.81 2.44
N ASN A 359 15.84 6.02 2.42
CA ASN A 359 16.61 6.65 3.48
C ASN A 359 16.68 8.17 3.29
N LEU A 360 17.12 8.89 4.30
CA LEU A 360 17.33 10.33 4.29
C LEU A 360 18.73 10.64 4.81
N GLU A 361 19.60 11.25 3.98
CA GLU A 361 20.96 11.66 4.35
C GLU A 361 21.75 10.56 5.09
N GLY A 362 21.78 9.36 4.54
CA GLY A 362 22.53 8.20 5.05
C GLY A 362 21.80 7.34 6.08
N ASP A 363 20.68 7.80 6.65
CA ASP A 363 19.96 7.10 7.70
C ASP A 363 18.53 6.71 7.31
N LYS A 364 18.06 5.59 7.85
CA LYS A 364 16.67 5.17 7.70
C LYS A 364 15.72 6.21 8.30
N MET A 365 14.74 6.68 7.51
CA MET A 365 13.68 7.54 8.04
C MET A 365 12.92 6.86 9.18
N SER A 366 12.67 7.60 10.26
CA SER A 366 12.05 7.08 11.47
C SER A 366 11.22 8.14 12.17
N THR A 367 9.93 7.89 12.29
CA THR A 367 9.01 8.75 13.05
C THR A 367 9.36 8.80 14.53
N SER A 368 9.77 7.67 15.13
CA SER A 368 10.12 7.61 16.56
C SER A 368 11.41 8.38 16.91
N ARG A 369 12.34 8.50 15.94
CA ARG A 369 13.59 9.28 16.10
C ARG A 369 13.47 10.72 15.60
N ASN A 370 12.32 11.10 15.06
CA ASN A 370 12.08 12.38 14.37
C ASN A 370 13.12 12.67 13.26
N TRP A 371 13.60 11.60 12.60
CA TRP A 371 14.51 11.69 11.45
C TRP A 371 13.74 11.35 10.18
N LYS A 372 13.13 12.35 9.59
CA LYS A 372 12.24 12.21 8.43
C LYS A 372 12.01 13.56 7.76
N LEU A 373 11.62 13.54 6.49
CA LEU A 373 11.06 14.68 5.79
C LEU A 373 9.57 14.39 5.56
N ASP A 374 8.71 14.98 6.37
CA ASP A 374 7.26 14.83 6.20
C ASP A 374 6.78 15.56 4.93
N MET A 375 5.76 15.02 4.26
CA MET A 375 5.17 15.65 3.09
C MET A 375 4.67 17.05 3.42
N GLN A 376 4.05 17.22 4.60
CA GLN A 376 3.56 18.52 5.06
C GLN A 376 4.67 19.56 5.22
N ASP A 377 5.84 19.16 5.73
CA ASP A 377 6.99 20.08 5.89
C ASP A 377 7.49 20.54 4.52
N TYR A 378 7.66 19.59 3.57
CA TYR A 378 8.04 19.94 2.21
C TYR A 378 7.00 20.85 1.53
N ILE A 379 5.70 20.60 1.70
CA ILE A 379 4.62 21.43 1.15
C ILE A 379 4.70 22.83 1.72
N THR A 380 4.87 22.95 3.03
CA THR A 380 4.97 24.24 3.71
C THR A 380 6.19 25.04 3.27
N ASP A 381 7.36 24.37 3.20
CA ASP A 381 8.63 25.03 2.97
C ASP A 381 8.92 25.35 1.49
N PHE A 382 8.29 24.62 0.55
CA PHE A 382 8.62 24.76 -0.88
C PHE A 382 7.41 24.97 -1.80
N ILE A 383 6.24 24.40 -1.50
CA ILE A 383 5.09 24.44 -2.44
C ILE A 383 4.20 25.65 -2.20
N ARG A 384 4.14 26.19 -0.98
CA ARG A 384 3.32 27.37 -0.72
C ARG A 384 3.81 28.56 -1.59
N PRO A 385 2.89 29.41 -2.09
CA PRO A 385 3.24 30.47 -3.06
C PRO A 385 4.37 31.40 -2.61
N GLU A 386 4.44 31.69 -1.32
CA GLU A 386 5.48 32.51 -0.70
C GLU A 386 6.86 31.85 -0.67
N ASN A 387 6.94 30.52 -0.79
CA ASN A 387 8.17 29.73 -0.62
C ASN A 387 8.66 29.07 -1.93
N GLY A 388 7.95 29.22 -3.04
CA GLY A 388 8.37 28.67 -4.32
C GLY A 388 7.21 28.40 -5.27
N GLY A 389 6.09 27.90 -4.76
CA GLY A 389 4.90 27.65 -5.54
C GLY A 389 4.69 26.19 -5.99
N PRO A 390 3.55 25.89 -6.63
CA PRO A 390 3.13 24.52 -6.92
C PRO A 390 4.07 23.74 -7.85
N GLN A 391 4.89 24.42 -8.66
CA GLN A 391 5.90 23.79 -9.50
C GLN A 391 6.97 23.03 -8.70
N MET A 392 7.13 23.34 -7.43
CA MET A 392 8.05 22.61 -6.55
C MET A 392 7.57 21.19 -6.26
N ALA A 393 6.27 20.92 -6.40
CA ALA A 393 5.75 19.56 -6.36
C ALA A 393 6.28 18.71 -7.52
N ASP A 394 6.33 19.27 -8.74
CA ASP A 394 6.89 18.57 -9.90
C ASP A 394 8.39 18.33 -9.75
N ALA A 395 9.13 19.29 -9.16
CA ALA A 395 10.55 19.11 -8.87
C ALA A 395 10.80 17.93 -7.90
N LEU A 396 10.01 17.84 -6.81
CA LEU A 396 10.09 16.71 -5.88
C LEU A 396 9.72 15.40 -6.57
N ARG A 397 8.60 15.37 -7.29
CA ARG A 397 8.13 14.19 -8.04
C ARG A 397 9.17 13.69 -9.03
N TYR A 398 9.80 14.60 -9.76
CA TYR A 398 10.89 14.26 -10.68
C TYR A 398 12.05 13.61 -9.96
N TYR A 399 12.60 14.25 -8.92
CA TYR A 399 13.74 13.70 -8.21
C TYR A 399 13.42 12.36 -7.55
N LEU A 400 12.29 12.24 -6.87
CA LEU A 400 11.86 10.96 -6.29
C LEU A 400 11.73 9.86 -7.35
N THR A 401 11.28 10.19 -8.57
CA THR A 401 11.19 9.22 -9.67
C THR A 401 12.57 8.72 -10.12
N THR A 402 13.59 9.58 -10.12
CA THR A 402 14.97 9.17 -10.49
C THR A 402 15.63 8.26 -9.46
N ILE A 403 15.16 8.29 -8.22
CA ILE A 403 15.70 7.51 -7.10
C ILE A 403 14.67 6.55 -6.48
N LEU A 404 13.63 6.14 -7.22
CA LEU A 404 12.65 5.19 -6.70
C LEU A 404 13.30 3.92 -6.14
N PRO A 405 12.91 3.48 -4.95
CA PRO A 405 13.49 2.28 -4.31
C PRO A 405 12.91 0.98 -4.89
N GLU A 406 13.01 0.78 -6.21
CA GLU A 406 12.33 -0.31 -6.90
C GLU A 406 12.93 -1.70 -6.61
N ASN A 407 14.27 -1.79 -6.55
CA ASN A 407 14.98 -3.08 -6.43
C ASN A 407 15.88 -3.15 -5.19
N LYS A 408 16.18 -2.01 -4.58
CA LYS A 408 16.98 -1.88 -3.35
C LYS A 408 16.58 -0.60 -2.63
N ASP A 409 16.93 -0.50 -1.36
CA ASP A 409 16.79 0.74 -0.62
C ASP A 409 17.49 1.88 -1.36
N SER A 410 16.84 3.03 -1.43
CA SER A 410 17.36 4.25 -2.06
C SER A 410 17.59 5.34 -1.02
N GLU A 411 18.13 6.46 -1.46
CA GLU A 411 18.46 7.55 -0.57
C GLU A 411 18.03 8.91 -1.14
N PHE A 412 17.29 9.66 -0.34
CA PHE A 412 17.05 11.08 -0.60
C PHE A 412 18.18 11.90 0.03
N THR A 413 18.79 12.79 -0.75
CA THR A 413 19.71 13.81 -0.25
C THR A 413 19.34 15.18 -0.80
N TRP A 414 19.48 16.23 0.00
CA TRP A 414 19.23 17.61 -0.46
C TRP A 414 20.19 18.01 -1.57
N LYS A 415 21.43 17.54 -1.52
CA LYS A 415 22.41 17.79 -2.59
C LYS A 415 21.97 17.13 -3.89
N GLY A 416 21.55 15.87 -3.86
CA GLY A 416 21.04 15.16 -5.03
C GLY A 416 19.79 15.81 -5.61
N TYR A 417 18.87 16.27 -4.75
CA TYR A 417 17.68 17.02 -5.13
C TYR A 417 18.06 18.32 -5.88
N GLN A 418 18.95 19.12 -5.28
CA GLN A 418 19.43 20.36 -5.91
C GLN A 418 20.12 20.10 -7.26
N ASP A 419 20.95 19.07 -7.36
CA ASP A 419 21.67 18.72 -8.58
C ASP A 419 20.70 18.26 -9.68
N ALA A 420 19.70 17.40 -9.38
CA ALA A 420 18.70 16.95 -10.33
C ALA A 420 17.87 18.14 -10.85
N VAL A 421 17.42 19.03 -9.97
CA VAL A 421 16.65 20.21 -10.37
C VAL A 421 17.48 21.12 -11.26
N ASN A 422 18.70 21.47 -10.86
CA ASN A 422 19.52 22.44 -11.59
C ASN A 422 20.09 21.88 -12.89
N SER A 423 20.63 20.64 -12.86
CA SER A 423 21.36 20.07 -13.99
C SER A 423 20.45 19.39 -15.01
N GLU A 424 19.30 18.87 -14.61
CA GLU A 424 18.42 18.12 -15.49
C GLU A 424 17.15 18.90 -15.83
N LEU A 425 16.38 19.34 -14.81
CA LEU A 425 15.14 20.07 -15.08
C LEU A 425 15.42 21.48 -15.65
N VAL A 426 16.35 22.25 -15.07
CA VAL A 426 16.63 23.62 -15.50
C VAL A 426 17.57 23.63 -16.70
N ALA A 427 18.76 23.03 -16.58
CA ALA A 427 19.80 23.16 -17.59
C ALA A 427 19.51 22.36 -18.87
N ILE A 428 18.77 21.28 -18.82
CA ILE A 428 18.42 20.47 -19.99
C ILE A 428 16.98 20.74 -20.41
N PHE A 429 16.00 20.31 -19.60
CA PHE A 429 14.59 20.29 -19.98
C PHE A 429 14.03 21.72 -20.20
N ALA A 430 14.06 22.57 -19.18
CA ALA A 430 13.53 23.93 -19.27
C ALA A 430 14.31 24.78 -20.28
N ASN A 431 15.65 24.62 -20.37
CA ASN A 431 16.46 25.34 -21.34
C ASN A 431 16.12 24.94 -22.78
N TYR A 432 15.86 23.65 -23.04
CA TYR A 432 15.39 23.21 -24.36
C TYR A 432 14.11 23.93 -24.78
N PHE A 433 13.09 23.94 -23.91
CA PHE A 433 11.83 24.64 -24.17
C PHE A 433 12.04 26.14 -24.34
N ASN A 434 12.77 26.76 -23.43
CA ASN A 434 13.04 28.22 -23.50
C ASN A 434 13.73 28.59 -24.83
N ARG A 435 14.77 27.87 -25.22
CA ARG A 435 15.49 28.15 -26.49
C ARG A 435 14.59 27.92 -27.71
N THR A 436 13.81 26.83 -27.70
CA THR A 436 12.89 26.53 -28.79
C THR A 436 11.83 27.62 -28.95
N LEU A 437 11.19 28.04 -27.85
CA LEU A 437 10.18 29.10 -27.88
C LEU A 437 10.78 30.44 -28.29
N VAL A 438 11.96 30.81 -27.79
CA VAL A 438 12.66 32.06 -28.20
C VAL A 438 12.96 32.04 -29.69
N LEU A 439 13.43 30.93 -30.26
CA LEU A 439 13.67 30.81 -31.69
C LEU A 439 12.38 30.86 -32.51
N MET A 440 11.31 30.23 -32.06
CA MET A 440 10.01 30.30 -32.70
C MET A 440 9.49 31.74 -32.75
N HIS A 441 9.57 32.51 -31.66
CA HIS A 441 9.19 33.91 -31.65
C HIS A 441 10.06 34.73 -32.58
N LYS A 442 11.36 34.53 -32.56
CA LYS A 442 12.32 35.31 -33.34
C LYS A 442 12.25 35.01 -34.85
N LEU A 443 12.03 33.78 -35.26
CA LEU A 443 12.13 33.32 -36.64
C LEU A 443 10.78 33.03 -37.31
N CYS A 444 9.75 32.77 -36.52
CA CYS A 444 8.45 32.29 -37.01
C CYS A 444 7.26 33.07 -36.42
N ASP A 445 7.47 34.29 -35.90
CA ASP A 445 6.42 35.14 -35.30
C ASP A 445 5.60 34.39 -34.21
N GLY A 446 6.23 33.51 -33.42
CA GLY A 446 5.57 32.71 -32.38
C GLY A 446 4.68 31.59 -32.90
N LYS A 447 4.74 31.27 -34.17
CA LYS A 447 3.96 30.18 -34.79
C LYS A 447 4.84 28.95 -34.99
N VAL A 448 4.24 27.75 -34.86
CA VAL A 448 4.91 26.52 -35.23
C VAL A 448 5.14 26.52 -36.76
N PRO A 449 6.40 26.45 -37.22
CA PRO A 449 6.67 26.42 -38.66
C PRO A 449 6.11 25.18 -39.32
N ARG A 450 5.80 25.28 -40.61
CA ARG A 450 5.43 24.11 -41.41
C ARG A 450 6.66 23.16 -41.46
N PHE A 451 6.40 21.87 -41.29
CA PHE A 451 7.44 20.86 -41.49
C PHE A 451 7.75 20.70 -42.97
N HIS A 452 9.02 20.90 -43.32
CA HIS A 452 9.54 20.83 -44.70
C HIS A 452 10.38 19.57 -44.89
N ASN A 453 9.71 18.47 -45.29
CA ASN A 453 10.35 17.16 -45.45
C ASN A 453 11.44 17.18 -46.56
N GLU A 454 11.32 18.13 -47.51
CA GLU A 454 12.25 18.32 -48.62
C GLU A 454 13.63 18.83 -48.23
N ILE A 455 13.77 19.46 -47.05
CA ILE A 455 15.04 19.96 -46.52
C ILE A 455 15.53 19.19 -45.33
N ALA A 456 14.78 18.16 -44.88
CA ALA A 456 15.17 17.31 -43.78
C ALA A 456 16.41 16.46 -44.15
N ASP A 457 17.43 16.52 -43.34
CA ASP A 457 18.63 15.70 -43.48
C ASP A 457 18.50 14.31 -42.79
N ASP A 458 19.56 13.50 -42.82
CA ASP A 458 19.52 12.17 -42.21
C ASP A 458 19.40 12.23 -40.69
N ARG A 459 19.94 13.26 -40.04
CA ARG A 459 19.82 13.44 -38.57
C ARG A 459 18.37 13.77 -38.17
N ASP A 460 17.69 14.60 -38.96
CA ASP A 460 16.28 14.90 -38.73
C ASP A 460 15.44 13.63 -38.85
N ARG A 461 15.74 12.77 -39.82
CA ARG A 461 15.04 11.48 -40.01
C ARG A 461 15.30 10.50 -38.89
N GLU A 462 16.56 10.40 -38.45
CA GLU A 462 16.95 9.57 -37.30
C GLU A 462 16.21 10.04 -36.04
N LEU A 463 16.22 11.35 -35.74
CA LEU A 463 15.51 11.90 -34.59
C LEU A 463 14.02 11.64 -34.64
N MET A 464 13.38 11.81 -35.80
CA MET A 464 11.96 11.52 -35.97
C MET A 464 11.65 10.02 -35.76
N GLU A 465 12.54 9.12 -36.15
CA GLU A 465 12.38 7.70 -35.89
C GLU A 465 12.58 7.37 -34.41
N GLU A 466 13.59 7.94 -33.76
CA GLU A 466 13.78 7.79 -32.31
C GLU A 466 12.55 8.26 -31.52
N ILE A 467 11.96 9.41 -31.87
CA ILE A 467 10.74 9.91 -31.25
C ILE A 467 9.57 8.92 -31.43
N LYS A 468 9.42 8.32 -32.60
CA LYS A 468 8.39 7.31 -32.83
C LYS A 468 8.59 6.06 -31.99
N GLN A 469 9.84 5.69 -31.72
CA GLN A 469 10.18 4.49 -30.93
C GLN A 469 10.08 4.74 -29.41
N LEU A 470 10.06 5.99 -28.95
CA LEU A 470 9.96 6.31 -27.51
C LEU A 470 8.68 5.74 -26.90
N LYS A 471 7.53 5.94 -27.56
CA LYS A 471 6.24 5.50 -27.05
C LYS A 471 6.21 3.98 -26.81
N PRO A 472 6.44 3.10 -27.82
CA PRO A 472 6.40 1.66 -27.59
C PRO A 472 7.47 1.18 -26.58
N ARG A 473 8.61 1.86 -26.48
CA ARG A 473 9.62 1.54 -25.45
C ARG A 473 9.12 1.82 -24.06
N ILE A 474 8.50 3.00 -23.82
CA ILE A 474 7.92 3.37 -22.52
C ILE A 474 6.77 2.42 -22.16
N GLU A 475 5.90 2.12 -23.12
CA GLU A 475 4.79 1.17 -22.95
C GLU A 475 5.30 -0.20 -22.50
N GLY A 476 6.37 -0.70 -23.14
CA GLY A 476 6.97 -1.99 -22.79
C GLY A 476 7.57 -2.07 -21.37
N PHE A 477 7.87 -0.93 -20.74
CA PHE A 477 8.33 -0.88 -19.34
C PHE A 477 7.17 -0.74 -18.34
N LEU A 478 6.02 -0.22 -18.77
CA LEU A 478 4.89 0.07 -17.88
C LEU A 478 3.79 -1.02 -17.92
N GLU A 479 3.72 -1.83 -18.98
CA GLU A 479 2.77 -2.93 -19.16
C GLU A 479 3.33 -4.31 -18.82
#